data_f3f7d7b9b1953a9003e98237c59d9c9a
#
_entry.id   f3f7d7b9b1953a9003e98237c59d9c9a
#
_cell.length_a   1.000
_cell.length_b   1.000
_cell.length_c   1.000
_cell.angle_alpha   90.00
_cell.angle_beta   90.00
_cell.angle_gamma   90.00
#
_symmetry.space_group_name_H-M   'P 1'
#
loop_
_entity.id
_entity.type
_entity.pdbx_description
1 polymer ?
#
loop_
_entity_poly.entity_id
_entity_poly.type
_entity_poly.pdbx_seq_one_letter_code
_entity_poly.pdbx_strand_id
1 'polypeptide(L)'
;MNGFIDNCGNYGADGIVGPHHEKEGSYFTIKQVWCPIQIMTDSLDSQFDGKLKIENRYDFLNANTCRFTYKYVQLPSVTDKGGMKVMKQGEVNCPDIPAHGAGTLTIPAAVKGANALMLTVTDKQGNDLFTWSYKLDDVAGLQQASAGNKPSYKETADALTVDAGGRTFTFSQKDGQLKGVKVGSRIISLANGPRFIAAKRSDRSMDQFYNHDDKEAEKKKTQYTTFDDAGRFTGFTVREEGNNVVVTANYKLGCFDQAVWTIAPDGTAAIDFTYNFSGVVDLMGVM
;
A
#
# COMPACT_ATOMS: atom_id res chain seq x y z
N MET A 1 9.62 -22.59 36.18
CA MET A 1 9.08 -22.37 34.82
C MET A 1 9.37 -23.61 34.02
N ASN A 2 8.35 -24.29 33.51
CA ASN A 2 8.45 -25.64 32.93
C ASN A 2 8.97 -25.66 31.48
N GLY A 3 9.90 -24.78 31.13
CA GLY A 3 10.49 -24.72 29.79
C GLY A 3 9.56 -24.17 28.70
N PHE A 4 8.38 -23.70 29.07
CA PHE A 4 7.51 -22.98 28.18
C PHE A 4 7.92 -21.51 28.17
N ILE A 5 8.13 -20.95 27.00
CA ILE A 5 8.20 -19.50 26.77
C ILE A 5 6.91 -18.92 27.31
N ASP A 6 7.02 -17.79 28.02
CA ASP A 6 5.88 -17.09 28.56
C ASP A 6 4.78 -16.96 27.50
N ASN A 7 3.65 -17.56 27.78
CA ASN A 7 2.56 -17.71 26.85
C ASN A 7 1.36 -16.94 27.38
N CYS A 8 1.47 -15.63 27.42
CA CYS A 8 0.35 -14.75 27.69
C CYS A 8 -0.63 -14.66 26.50
N GLY A 9 -0.54 -15.56 25.54
CA GLY A 9 -1.38 -15.54 24.33
C GLY A 9 -1.17 -14.25 23.52
N ASN A 10 -2.23 -13.53 23.26
CA ASN A 10 -2.18 -12.27 22.49
C ASN A 10 -1.62 -11.07 23.29
N TYR A 11 -1.36 -11.23 24.57
CA TYR A 11 -0.86 -10.14 25.43
C TYR A 11 0.65 -9.87 25.28
N GLY A 12 1.39 -10.81 24.77
CA GLY A 12 2.81 -10.65 24.54
C GLY A 12 3.18 -9.71 23.40
N ALA A 13 2.18 -9.20 22.65
CA ALA A 13 2.37 -8.31 21.51
C ALA A 13 2.09 -6.82 21.82
N ASP A 14 1.98 -6.44 23.10
CA ASP A 14 1.64 -5.08 23.53
C ASP A 14 2.83 -4.10 23.49
N GLY A 15 3.98 -4.56 23.02
CA GLY A 15 5.21 -3.78 22.96
C GLY A 15 5.30 -2.87 21.74
N ILE A 16 6.22 -1.89 21.84
CA ILE A 16 6.65 -1.04 20.71
C ILE A 16 7.61 -1.81 19.79
N VAL A 17 8.21 -2.86 20.33
CA VAL A 17 9.14 -3.76 19.64
C VAL A 17 8.67 -5.20 19.85
N GLY A 18 9.03 -6.08 18.94
CA GLY A 18 8.72 -7.50 19.06
C GLY A 18 9.51 -8.19 20.17
N PRO A 19 9.20 -9.47 20.46
CA PRO A 19 9.75 -10.21 21.61
C PRO A 19 11.26 -10.42 21.54
N HIS A 20 11.88 -10.26 20.38
CA HIS A 20 13.34 -10.30 20.18
C HIS A 20 13.95 -8.90 20.00
N HIS A 21 13.25 -7.85 20.44
CA HIS A 21 13.61 -6.44 20.28
C HIS A 21 13.68 -5.98 18.82
N GLU A 22 13.08 -6.70 17.90
CA GLU A 22 12.92 -6.26 16.52
C GLU A 22 11.99 -5.05 16.42
N LYS A 23 12.37 -4.11 15.57
CA LYS A 23 11.62 -2.87 15.36
C LYS A 23 10.46 -3.13 14.40
N GLU A 24 9.26 -3.09 14.91
CA GLU A 24 8.03 -3.25 14.16
C GLU A 24 7.48 -1.91 13.65
N GLY A 25 6.35 -1.95 12.92
CA GLY A 25 5.72 -0.75 12.37
C GLY A 25 5.36 0.29 13.42
N SER A 26 4.89 -0.15 14.60
CA SER A 26 4.56 0.71 15.75
C SER A 26 5.77 1.51 16.24
N TYR A 27 6.97 0.90 16.29
CA TYR A 27 8.20 1.58 16.65
C TYR A 27 8.49 2.77 15.73
N PHE A 28 8.39 2.57 14.42
CA PHE A 28 8.66 3.65 13.45
C PHE A 28 7.59 4.74 13.48
N THR A 29 6.33 4.37 13.71
CA THR A 29 5.23 5.33 13.88
C THR A 29 5.45 6.20 15.12
N ILE A 30 5.78 5.60 16.26
CA ILE A 30 6.07 6.34 17.50
C ILE A 30 7.30 7.23 17.32
N LYS A 31 8.35 6.72 16.67
CA LYS A 31 9.56 7.49 16.37
C LYS A 31 9.22 8.75 15.54
N GLN A 32 8.31 8.64 14.56
CA GLN A 32 7.86 9.76 13.76
C GLN A 32 7.04 10.76 14.59
N VAL A 33 6.04 10.27 15.33
CA VAL A 33 5.12 11.12 16.11
C VAL A 33 5.86 11.89 17.20
N TRP A 34 6.81 11.25 17.86
CA TRP A 34 7.60 11.84 18.95
C TRP A 34 8.87 12.55 18.49
N CYS A 35 9.14 12.56 17.18
CA CYS A 35 10.28 13.30 16.66
C CYS A 35 10.15 14.78 17.02
N PRO A 36 11.13 15.37 17.71
CA PRO A 36 11.06 16.78 18.13
C PRO A 36 11.20 17.76 16.96
N ILE A 37 11.60 17.31 15.81
CA ILE A 37 11.57 18.08 14.55
C ILE A 37 10.48 17.47 13.67
N GLN A 38 9.56 18.27 13.20
CA GLN A 38 8.52 17.84 12.26
C GLN A 38 8.67 18.57 10.93
N ILE A 39 8.58 17.82 9.85
CA ILE A 39 8.46 18.40 8.51
C ILE A 39 6.96 18.43 8.18
N MET A 40 6.41 19.62 8.04
CA MET A 40 4.96 19.87 7.86
C MET A 40 4.54 19.79 6.38
N THR A 41 5.29 19.03 5.59
CA THR A 41 5.03 18.81 4.16
C THR A 41 4.72 17.34 3.96
N ASP A 42 3.50 17.02 3.54
CA ASP A 42 3.06 15.62 3.36
C ASP A 42 3.48 15.03 2.01
N SER A 43 3.54 15.86 0.98
CA SER A 43 3.93 15.48 -0.38
C SER A 43 4.63 16.60 -1.10
N LEU A 44 5.43 16.25 -2.09
CA LEU A 44 6.06 17.21 -3.00
C LEU A 44 5.37 17.11 -4.36
N ASP A 45 5.13 18.26 -4.96
CA ASP A 45 4.61 18.35 -6.32
C ASP A 45 5.73 18.60 -7.35
N SER A 46 5.38 18.67 -8.62
CA SER A 46 6.31 18.93 -9.73
C SER A 46 6.92 20.34 -9.69
N GLN A 47 6.37 21.26 -8.88
CA GLN A 47 6.82 22.63 -8.73
C GLN A 47 7.63 22.84 -7.44
N PHE A 48 8.05 21.75 -6.79
CA PHE A 48 8.80 21.84 -5.55
C PHE A 48 10.05 22.71 -5.69
N ASP A 49 10.06 23.82 -4.97
CA ASP A 49 11.09 24.87 -5.02
C ASP A 49 12.25 24.66 -4.04
N GLY A 50 12.30 23.52 -3.36
CA GLY A 50 13.32 23.20 -2.36
C GLY A 50 12.98 23.68 -0.95
N LYS A 51 11.80 24.24 -0.70
CA LYS A 51 11.41 24.76 0.61
C LYS A 51 10.51 23.79 1.35
N LEU A 52 10.91 23.44 2.58
CA LEU A 52 10.16 22.59 3.48
C LEU A 52 9.81 23.36 4.75
N LYS A 53 8.55 23.31 5.15
CA LYS A 53 8.12 23.88 6.44
C LYS A 53 8.55 22.95 7.56
N ILE A 54 9.19 23.52 8.58
CA ILE A 54 9.66 22.80 9.77
C ILE A 54 9.00 23.36 11.00
N GLU A 55 8.61 22.50 11.92
CA GLU A 55 8.21 22.82 13.28
C GLU A 55 9.24 22.23 14.26
N ASN A 56 9.71 23.05 15.16
CA ASN A 56 10.58 22.64 16.26
C ASN A 56 9.73 22.40 17.51
N ARG A 57 9.60 21.15 17.93
CA ARG A 57 8.86 20.69 19.12
C ARG A 57 9.76 20.42 20.33
N TYR A 58 11.04 20.78 20.28
CA TYR A 58 11.90 20.78 21.46
C TYR A 58 11.41 21.81 22.48
N ASP A 59 11.54 21.52 23.77
CA ASP A 59 11.21 22.44 24.82
C ASP A 59 12.32 23.47 25.08
N PHE A 60 13.58 23.10 24.81
CA PHE A 60 14.75 23.94 25.19
C PHE A 60 15.78 24.10 24.08
N LEU A 61 15.72 23.31 23.02
CA LEU A 61 16.76 23.32 21.99
C LEU A 61 16.27 24.04 20.73
N ASN A 62 17.18 24.77 20.12
CA ASN A 62 16.99 25.32 18.81
C ASN A 62 17.14 24.22 17.74
N ALA A 63 16.33 24.26 16.69
CA ALA A 63 16.39 23.26 15.60
C ALA A 63 17.74 23.26 14.87
N ASN A 64 18.47 24.40 14.86
CA ASN A 64 19.79 24.49 14.25
C ASN A 64 20.88 23.71 15.00
N THR A 65 20.58 23.15 16.19
CA THR A 65 21.45 22.21 16.89
C THR A 65 21.41 20.81 16.28
N CYS A 66 20.42 20.52 15.42
CA CYS A 66 20.30 19.29 14.67
C CYS A 66 21.01 19.41 13.32
N ARG A 67 21.49 18.27 12.83
CA ARG A 67 22.06 18.15 11.49
C ARG A 67 21.01 17.66 10.51
N PHE A 68 20.88 18.33 9.38
CA PHE A 68 19.96 18.00 8.33
C PHE A 68 20.73 17.51 7.09
N THR A 69 20.52 16.27 6.69
CA THR A 69 21.12 15.69 5.48
C THR A 69 20.06 15.31 4.48
N TYR A 70 20.30 15.59 3.21
CA TYR A 70 19.39 15.21 2.13
C TYR A 70 20.06 14.24 1.17
N LYS A 71 19.23 13.38 0.55
CA LYS A 71 19.61 12.53 -0.58
C LYS A 71 18.54 12.61 -1.64
N TYR A 72 18.93 13.01 -2.84
CA TYR A 72 18.13 12.77 -4.04
C TYR A 72 18.53 11.43 -4.59
N VAL A 73 17.55 10.55 -4.73
CA VAL A 73 17.78 9.16 -5.12
C VAL A 73 16.95 8.78 -6.33
N GLN A 74 17.46 7.80 -7.08
CA GLN A 74 16.69 7.06 -8.05
C GLN A 74 16.32 5.72 -7.43
N LEU A 75 15.06 5.56 -7.08
CA LEU A 75 14.49 4.28 -6.66
C LEU A 75 14.32 3.39 -7.89
N PRO A 76 14.60 2.08 -7.79
CA PRO A 76 14.40 1.16 -8.90
C PRO A 76 12.91 1.02 -9.21
N SER A 77 12.59 0.76 -10.48
CA SER A 77 11.26 0.31 -10.86
C SER A 77 11.02 -1.12 -10.39
N VAL A 78 9.75 -1.57 -10.43
CA VAL A 78 9.36 -2.93 -10.00
C VAL A 78 10.09 -4.03 -10.80
N THR A 79 10.53 -3.71 -12.01
CA THR A 79 11.21 -4.65 -12.91
C THR A 79 12.73 -4.58 -12.83
N ASP A 80 13.28 -3.56 -12.18
CA ASP A 80 14.73 -3.39 -12.05
C ASP A 80 15.29 -4.37 -11.01
N LYS A 81 16.44 -4.95 -11.35
CA LYS A 81 17.19 -5.83 -10.44
C LYS A 81 18.18 -5.08 -9.56
N GLY A 82 18.34 -3.79 -9.79
CA GLY A 82 19.25 -2.92 -9.04
C GLY A 82 18.60 -2.35 -7.78
N GLY A 83 19.43 -1.87 -6.86
CA GLY A 83 18.98 -1.14 -5.68
C GLY A 83 18.85 0.37 -5.93
N MET A 84 18.52 1.10 -4.87
CA MET A 84 18.49 2.56 -4.84
C MET A 84 19.84 3.15 -5.22
N LYS A 85 19.85 4.15 -6.11
CA LYS A 85 21.03 4.93 -6.48
C LYS A 85 20.96 6.33 -5.90
N VAL A 86 22.01 6.75 -5.20
CA VAL A 86 22.14 8.13 -4.73
C VAL A 86 22.65 8.99 -5.89
N MET A 87 21.84 9.97 -6.29
CA MET A 87 22.12 10.89 -7.41
C MET A 87 22.82 12.15 -6.92
N LYS A 88 22.42 12.66 -5.76
CA LYS A 88 23.00 13.82 -5.08
C LYS A 88 22.73 13.73 -3.61
N GLN A 89 23.68 14.10 -2.79
CA GLN A 89 23.49 14.19 -1.34
C GLN A 89 24.30 15.34 -0.77
N GLY A 90 23.93 15.76 0.42
CA GLY A 90 24.63 16.81 1.15
C GLY A 90 23.98 17.13 2.48
N GLU A 91 24.54 18.13 3.12
CA GLU A 91 24.03 18.69 4.35
C GLU A 91 23.47 20.09 4.08
N VAL A 92 22.44 20.47 4.81
CA VAL A 92 21.87 21.82 4.76
C VAL A 92 21.81 22.43 6.15
N ASN A 93 22.08 23.71 6.21
CA ASN A 93 22.00 24.47 7.46
C ASN A 93 20.54 24.73 7.79
N CYS A 94 20.12 24.34 8.98
CA CYS A 94 18.83 24.75 9.51
C CYS A 94 18.89 26.21 9.94
N PRO A 95 17.89 27.03 9.61
CA PRO A 95 17.79 28.40 10.14
C PRO A 95 17.60 28.40 11.65
N ASP A 96 17.69 29.58 12.24
CA ASP A 96 17.39 29.78 13.67
C ASP A 96 15.89 29.59 13.90
N ILE A 97 15.52 28.46 14.49
CA ILE A 97 14.14 28.11 14.85
C ILE A 97 14.13 27.73 16.33
N PRO A 98 13.71 28.67 17.19
CA PRO A 98 13.69 28.41 18.63
C PRO A 98 12.73 27.31 19.02
N ALA A 99 12.81 26.84 20.26
CA ALA A 99 11.87 25.90 20.84
C ALA A 99 10.43 26.35 20.60
N HIS A 100 9.56 25.42 20.21
CA HIS A 100 8.15 25.64 19.83
C HIS A 100 7.96 26.60 18.65
N GLY A 101 9.03 26.91 17.91
CA GLY A 101 9.00 27.76 16.73
C GLY A 101 8.78 26.98 15.44
N ALA A 102 8.51 27.71 14.37
CA ALA A 102 8.42 27.19 13.02
C ALA A 102 9.27 28.00 12.05
N GLY A 103 9.70 27.37 10.97
CA GLY A 103 10.53 28.02 9.95
C GLY A 103 10.52 27.28 8.64
N THR A 104 11.45 27.65 7.76
CA THR A 104 11.58 27.05 6.44
C THR A 104 13.01 26.56 6.23
N LEU A 105 13.16 25.27 5.99
CA LEU A 105 14.39 24.64 5.52
C LEU A 105 14.47 24.77 4.01
N THR A 106 15.62 25.21 3.51
CA THR A 106 15.86 25.27 2.05
C THR A 106 16.88 24.21 1.68
N ILE A 107 16.49 23.30 0.81
CA ILE A 107 17.35 22.26 0.25
C ILE A 107 17.66 22.57 -1.22
N PRO A 108 18.83 22.16 -1.75
CA PRO A 108 19.16 22.37 -3.15
C PRO A 108 18.14 21.71 -4.08
N ALA A 109 17.95 22.30 -5.27
CA ALA A 109 17.06 21.76 -6.27
C ALA A 109 17.36 20.29 -6.62
N ALA A 110 16.32 19.56 -6.98
CA ALA A 110 16.40 18.18 -7.44
C ALA A 110 17.30 18.06 -8.69
N VAL A 111 17.95 16.93 -8.83
CA VAL A 111 18.76 16.62 -10.01
C VAL A 111 17.99 15.74 -10.98
N LYS A 112 18.28 15.88 -12.26
CA LYS A 112 17.67 15.07 -13.32
C LYS A 112 17.88 13.57 -13.05
N GLY A 113 16.80 12.82 -13.12
CA GLY A 113 16.81 11.35 -12.91
C GLY A 113 16.60 10.92 -11.46
N ALA A 114 16.53 11.84 -10.50
CA ALA A 114 16.06 11.52 -9.17
C ALA A 114 14.52 11.45 -9.16
N ASN A 115 13.98 10.41 -8.52
CA ASN A 115 12.54 10.21 -8.37
C ASN A 115 12.08 10.20 -6.90
N ALA A 116 13.01 10.38 -5.97
CA ALA A 116 12.70 10.58 -4.57
C ALA A 116 13.71 11.49 -3.85
N LEU A 117 13.22 12.17 -2.83
CA LEU A 117 14.02 12.92 -1.85
C LEU A 117 13.91 12.22 -0.50
N MET A 118 15.05 12.00 0.14
CA MET A 118 15.13 11.56 1.54
C MET A 118 15.78 12.68 2.36
N LEU A 119 15.13 13.09 3.44
CA LEU A 119 15.63 14.07 4.39
C LEU A 119 15.79 13.43 5.75
N THR A 120 17.00 13.35 6.26
CA THR A 120 17.32 12.80 7.59
C THR A 120 17.71 13.91 8.55
N VAL A 121 17.14 13.88 9.72
CA VAL A 121 17.49 14.76 10.82
C VAL A 121 18.19 13.96 11.91
N THR A 122 19.34 14.42 12.33
CA THR A 122 20.20 13.80 13.35
C THR A 122 20.40 14.78 14.51
N ASP A 123 20.29 14.33 15.74
CA ASP A 123 20.53 15.16 16.93
C ASP A 123 22.03 15.48 17.12
N LYS A 124 22.33 16.32 18.11
CA LYS A 124 23.71 16.69 18.43
C LYS A 124 24.57 15.55 18.98
N GLN A 125 23.96 14.44 19.40
CA GLN A 125 24.63 13.23 19.84
C GLN A 125 24.91 12.26 18.68
N GLY A 126 24.40 12.52 17.48
CA GLY A 126 24.56 11.69 16.29
C GLY A 126 23.47 10.63 16.14
N ASN A 127 22.38 10.69 16.91
CA ASN A 127 21.26 9.78 16.74
C ASN A 127 20.33 10.27 15.63
N ASP A 128 19.98 9.40 14.70
CA ASP A 128 18.97 9.70 13.69
C ASP A 128 17.59 9.85 14.35
N LEU A 129 17.04 11.05 14.32
CA LEU A 129 15.70 11.33 14.84
C LEU A 129 14.64 10.76 13.90
N PHE A 130 14.68 11.10 12.61
CA PHE A 130 13.80 10.54 11.62
C PHE A 130 14.32 10.80 10.20
N THR A 131 13.82 9.99 9.24
CA THR A 131 14.03 10.20 7.80
C THR A 131 12.69 10.30 7.10
N TRP A 132 12.37 11.47 6.53
CA TRP A 132 11.23 11.66 5.64
C TRP A 132 11.62 11.29 4.22
N SER A 133 10.72 10.61 3.54
CA SER A 133 10.89 10.21 2.13
C SER A 133 9.75 10.77 1.30
N TYR A 134 10.09 11.51 0.27
CA TYR A 134 9.15 12.15 -0.63
C TYR A 134 9.35 11.64 -2.05
N LYS A 135 8.27 11.30 -2.71
CA LYS A 135 8.28 11.03 -4.13
C LYS A 135 8.35 12.35 -4.90
N LEU A 136 9.16 12.40 -5.94
CA LEU A 136 9.36 13.57 -6.81
C LEU A 136 8.62 13.46 -8.15
N ASP A 137 8.29 12.24 -8.56
CA ASP A 137 7.58 12.00 -9.81
C ASP A 137 6.08 11.90 -9.57
N ASP A 138 5.30 12.46 -10.49
CA ASP A 138 3.87 12.20 -10.56
C ASP A 138 3.61 10.72 -10.86
N VAL A 139 2.67 10.13 -10.14
CA VAL A 139 2.19 8.75 -10.40
C VAL A 139 1.53 8.63 -11.79
N ALA A 140 1.22 9.76 -12.42
CA ALA A 140 0.72 9.82 -13.80
C ALA A 140 1.63 9.11 -14.81
N GLY A 141 2.93 8.95 -14.52
CA GLY A 141 3.84 8.16 -15.35
C GLY A 141 3.54 6.67 -15.40
N LEU A 142 2.73 6.13 -14.46
CA LEU A 142 2.27 4.74 -14.51
C LEU A 142 1.07 4.54 -15.45
N GLN A 143 0.45 5.62 -15.89
CA GLN A 143 -0.68 5.59 -16.83
C GLN A 143 -0.31 6.02 -18.25
N GLN A 144 0.97 6.23 -18.56
CA GLN A 144 1.35 6.43 -19.96
C GLN A 144 1.00 5.16 -20.73
N ALA A 145 0.00 5.27 -21.57
CA ALA A 145 -0.32 4.28 -22.57
C ALA A 145 0.97 3.99 -23.35
N SER A 146 1.63 2.92 -23.02
CA SER A 146 2.85 2.51 -23.68
C SER A 146 2.53 2.08 -25.10
N ALA A 147 3.46 2.36 -25.99
CA ALA A 147 3.41 1.89 -27.36
C ALA A 147 3.35 0.36 -27.37
N GLY A 148 2.29 -0.19 -27.89
CA GLY A 148 2.06 -1.62 -28.05
C GLY A 148 1.02 -1.85 -29.12
N ASN A 149 0.96 -3.06 -29.63
CA ASN A 149 -0.14 -3.46 -30.51
C ASN A 149 -1.44 -3.53 -29.72
N LYS A 150 -2.54 -3.12 -30.34
CA LYS A 150 -3.86 -3.23 -29.75
C LYS A 150 -4.07 -4.65 -29.20
N PRO A 151 -4.59 -4.80 -27.95
CA PRO A 151 -4.88 -6.10 -27.41
C PRO A 151 -5.84 -6.90 -28.28
N SER A 152 -5.64 -8.20 -28.36
CA SER A 152 -6.56 -9.12 -29.04
C SER A 152 -7.22 -10.03 -28.03
N TYR A 153 -8.41 -10.50 -28.32
CA TYR A 153 -9.11 -11.42 -27.42
C TYR A 153 -9.70 -12.61 -28.16
N LYS A 154 -9.87 -13.70 -27.44
CA LYS A 154 -10.50 -14.93 -27.93
C LYS A 154 -11.40 -15.51 -26.86
N GLU A 155 -12.60 -15.86 -27.24
CA GLU A 155 -13.57 -16.51 -26.37
C GLU A 155 -13.75 -17.98 -26.76
N THR A 156 -13.79 -18.85 -25.76
CA THR A 156 -14.06 -20.28 -25.87
C THR A 156 -15.13 -20.68 -24.85
N ALA A 157 -15.59 -21.93 -24.88
CA ALA A 157 -16.56 -22.41 -23.89
C ALA A 157 -16.04 -22.33 -22.44
N ASP A 158 -14.73 -22.46 -22.22
CA ASP A 158 -14.14 -22.55 -20.88
C ASP A 158 -13.51 -21.23 -20.41
N ALA A 159 -13.05 -20.41 -21.34
CA ALA A 159 -12.30 -19.20 -21.02
C ALA A 159 -12.44 -18.08 -22.05
N LEU A 160 -12.34 -16.86 -21.56
CA LEU A 160 -12.02 -15.67 -22.33
C LEU A 160 -10.54 -15.35 -22.10
N THR A 161 -9.77 -15.20 -23.18
CA THR A 161 -8.36 -14.81 -23.12
C THR A 161 -8.17 -13.45 -23.77
N VAL A 162 -7.27 -12.62 -23.21
CA VAL A 162 -6.84 -11.34 -23.80
C VAL A 162 -5.31 -11.32 -23.85
N ASP A 163 -4.77 -11.09 -25.05
CA ASP A 163 -3.35 -10.96 -25.28
C ASP A 163 -2.96 -9.49 -25.42
N ALA A 164 -2.06 -9.02 -24.61
CA ALA A 164 -1.58 -7.63 -24.57
C ALA A 164 -0.16 -7.53 -24.04
N GLY A 165 0.72 -6.79 -24.67
CA GLY A 165 2.07 -6.48 -24.20
C GLY A 165 2.90 -7.71 -23.82
N GLY A 166 2.77 -8.82 -24.58
CA GLY A 166 3.46 -10.09 -24.28
C GLY A 166 2.89 -10.86 -23.08
N ARG A 167 1.68 -10.51 -22.62
CA ARG A 167 0.94 -11.17 -21.54
C ARG A 167 -0.37 -11.73 -22.06
N THR A 168 -0.79 -12.88 -21.51
CA THR A 168 -2.11 -13.46 -21.77
C THR A 168 -2.91 -13.50 -20.49
N PHE A 169 -3.98 -12.76 -20.41
CA PHE A 169 -4.95 -12.77 -19.33
C PHE A 169 -6.00 -13.86 -19.60
N THR A 170 -6.26 -14.71 -18.60
CA THR A 170 -7.21 -15.82 -18.74
C THR A 170 -8.35 -15.67 -17.74
N PHE A 171 -9.55 -15.44 -18.24
CA PHE A 171 -10.78 -15.33 -17.46
C PHE A 171 -11.61 -16.60 -17.60
N SER A 172 -12.22 -17.06 -16.53
CA SER A 172 -13.02 -18.27 -16.49
C SER A 172 -14.48 -18.01 -16.89
N GLN A 173 -15.00 -18.77 -17.82
CA GLN A 173 -16.42 -18.74 -18.21
C GLN A 173 -17.34 -19.29 -17.13
N LYS A 174 -16.80 -19.98 -16.12
CA LYS A 174 -17.60 -20.56 -15.04
C LYS A 174 -18.03 -19.51 -14.02
N ASP A 175 -17.13 -18.57 -13.68
CA ASP A 175 -17.29 -17.66 -12.55
C ASP A 175 -16.89 -16.23 -12.83
N GLY A 176 -16.43 -15.91 -14.05
CA GLY A 176 -16.04 -14.57 -14.46
C GLY A 176 -14.71 -14.07 -13.88
N GLN A 177 -13.99 -14.92 -13.17
CA GLN A 177 -12.75 -14.52 -12.46
C GLN A 177 -11.52 -14.60 -13.37
N LEU A 178 -10.57 -13.69 -13.14
CA LEU A 178 -9.25 -13.79 -13.72
C LEU A 178 -8.48 -14.94 -13.04
N LYS A 179 -8.23 -16.01 -13.77
CA LYS A 179 -7.55 -17.22 -13.25
C LYS A 179 -6.05 -17.09 -13.24
N GLY A 180 -5.50 -16.30 -14.14
CA GLY A 180 -4.06 -16.11 -14.19
C GLY A 180 -3.63 -15.24 -15.36
N VAL A 181 -2.39 -14.80 -15.27
CA VAL A 181 -1.71 -14.04 -16.31
C VAL A 181 -0.44 -14.79 -16.71
N LYS A 182 -0.35 -15.16 -17.97
CA LYS A 182 0.86 -15.77 -18.54
C LYS A 182 1.81 -14.67 -19.01
N VAL A 183 3.07 -14.76 -18.58
CA VAL A 183 4.16 -13.86 -18.99
C VAL A 183 5.33 -14.73 -19.48
N GLY A 184 5.56 -14.76 -20.77
CA GLY A 184 6.49 -15.70 -21.36
C GLY A 184 6.12 -17.16 -21.07
N SER A 185 7.00 -17.92 -20.41
CA SER A 185 6.74 -19.29 -19.98
C SER A 185 6.09 -19.41 -18.60
N ARG A 186 6.00 -18.31 -17.83
CA ARG A 186 5.51 -18.31 -16.43
C ARG A 186 4.03 -17.95 -16.39
N ILE A 187 3.28 -18.67 -15.57
CA ILE A 187 1.89 -18.36 -15.25
C ILE A 187 1.83 -17.84 -13.81
N ILE A 188 1.27 -16.66 -13.63
CA ILE A 188 0.93 -16.07 -12.34
C ILE A 188 -0.52 -16.44 -12.09
N SER A 189 -0.75 -17.34 -11.12
CA SER A 189 -2.09 -17.77 -10.77
C SER A 189 -2.77 -16.71 -9.90
N LEU A 190 -4.01 -16.34 -10.25
CA LEU A 190 -4.85 -15.40 -9.53
C LEU A 190 -6.21 -16.05 -9.21
N ALA A 191 -6.17 -17.29 -8.75
CA ALA A 191 -7.35 -18.15 -8.60
C ALA A 191 -8.44 -17.59 -7.66
N ASN A 192 -8.13 -16.61 -6.85
CA ASN A 192 -9.05 -16.05 -5.86
C ASN A 192 -9.76 -14.78 -6.29
N GLY A 193 -9.32 -14.17 -7.34
CA GLY A 193 -9.73 -12.81 -7.45
C GLY A 193 -10.40 -12.35 -8.71
N PRO A 194 -10.88 -11.14 -8.67
CA PRO A 194 -11.28 -10.39 -7.48
C PRO A 194 -12.62 -10.88 -6.91
N ARG A 195 -12.72 -10.94 -5.59
CA ARG A 195 -13.94 -11.34 -4.90
C ARG A 195 -14.31 -10.28 -3.86
N PHE A 196 -15.61 -9.95 -3.79
CA PHE A 196 -16.11 -9.16 -2.68
C PHE A 196 -16.17 -10.01 -1.42
N ILE A 197 -15.66 -9.47 -0.32
CA ILE A 197 -15.79 -10.06 1.00
C ILE A 197 -16.36 -9.04 1.97
N ALA A 198 -17.24 -9.49 2.84
CA ALA A 198 -17.64 -8.79 4.03
C ALA A 198 -17.58 -9.77 5.20
N ALA A 199 -17.20 -9.30 6.37
CA ALA A 199 -17.14 -10.12 7.55
C ALA A 199 -17.74 -9.40 8.74
N LYS A 200 -18.54 -10.13 9.52
CA LYS A 200 -19.05 -9.67 10.80
C LYS A 200 -18.44 -10.53 11.90
N ARG A 201 -17.85 -9.86 12.87
CA ARG A 201 -17.33 -10.51 14.06
C ARG A 201 -18.49 -10.78 15.02
N SER A 202 -18.53 -11.95 15.64
CA SER A 202 -19.45 -12.22 16.73
C SER A 202 -19.19 -11.29 17.92
N ASP A 203 -20.20 -11.03 18.72
CA ASP A 203 -20.05 -10.24 19.93
C ASP A 203 -18.96 -10.84 20.81
N ARG A 204 -17.99 -10.00 21.13
CA ARG A 204 -16.89 -10.35 22.03
C ARG A 204 -17.18 -9.74 23.36
N SER A 205 -17.44 -10.58 24.36
CA SER A 205 -17.54 -10.12 25.74
C SER A 205 -16.16 -9.64 26.22
N MET A 206 -16.13 -8.50 26.90
CA MET A 206 -14.90 -8.03 27.57
C MET A 206 -14.44 -9.02 28.65
N ASP A 207 -15.36 -9.82 29.19
CA ASP A 207 -15.02 -10.87 30.18
C ASP A 207 -14.14 -11.98 29.60
N GLN A 208 -14.23 -12.25 28.28
CA GLN A 208 -13.31 -13.15 27.59
C GLN A 208 -11.87 -12.64 27.57
N PHE A 209 -11.68 -11.35 27.76
CA PHE A 209 -10.37 -10.72 27.76
C PHE A 209 -9.67 -10.87 29.12
N TYR A 210 -10.44 -10.88 30.21
CA TYR A 210 -9.89 -10.87 31.57
C TYR A 210 -10.09 -12.18 32.32
N ASN A 211 -10.95 -13.08 31.87
CA ASN A 211 -11.28 -14.31 32.57
C ASN A 211 -10.83 -15.54 31.78
N HIS A 212 -9.55 -15.91 31.93
CA HIS A 212 -8.94 -17.03 31.25
C HIS A 212 -9.47 -18.41 31.68
N ASP A 213 -10.11 -18.48 32.84
CA ASP A 213 -10.62 -19.72 33.43
C ASP A 213 -12.08 -20.01 33.06
N ASP A 214 -12.73 -19.13 32.33
CA ASP A 214 -14.11 -19.30 31.93
C ASP A 214 -14.22 -20.20 30.69
N LYS A 215 -14.55 -21.49 30.95
CA LYS A 215 -14.79 -22.50 29.90
C LYS A 215 -15.97 -22.13 28.98
N GLU A 216 -16.89 -21.29 29.43
CA GLU A 216 -17.95 -20.76 28.58
C GLU A 216 -17.44 -19.67 27.63
N ALA A 217 -16.41 -18.91 28.04
CA ALA A 217 -15.75 -17.95 27.17
C ALA A 217 -15.00 -18.61 26.00
N GLU A 218 -14.43 -19.79 26.22
CA GLU A 218 -13.81 -20.56 25.12
C GLU A 218 -14.82 -21.00 24.06
N LYS A 219 -16.07 -21.30 24.45
CA LYS A 219 -17.14 -21.66 23.53
C LYS A 219 -17.63 -20.47 22.69
N LYS A 220 -17.43 -19.25 23.18
CA LYS A 220 -17.78 -18.00 22.50
C LYS A 220 -16.62 -17.43 21.68
N LYS A 221 -15.77 -18.27 21.12
CA LYS A 221 -14.68 -17.80 20.22
C LYS A 221 -15.26 -16.87 19.17
N THR A 222 -14.56 -15.74 18.93
CA THR A 222 -14.93 -14.81 17.89
C THR A 222 -15.07 -15.55 16.56
N GLN A 223 -16.29 -15.66 16.09
CA GLN A 223 -16.58 -16.25 14.79
C GLN A 223 -16.72 -15.13 13.78
N TYR A 224 -16.03 -15.27 12.67
CA TYR A 224 -16.20 -14.40 11.53
C TYR A 224 -17.20 -15.05 10.58
N THR A 225 -18.30 -14.38 10.33
CA THR A 225 -19.20 -14.75 9.24
C THR A 225 -18.73 -14.04 8.00
N THR A 226 -18.25 -14.77 7.02
CA THR A 226 -17.92 -14.24 5.70
C THR A 226 -19.16 -14.24 4.82
N PHE A 227 -19.49 -13.09 4.29
CA PHE A 227 -20.51 -12.93 3.27
C PHE A 227 -19.81 -12.94 1.91
N ASP A 228 -19.55 -14.14 1.42
CA ASP A 228 -18.96 -14.34 0.10
C ASP A 228 -20.07 -14.58 -0.92
N ASP A 229 -20.86 -13.55 -1.12
CA ASP A 229 -21.90 -13.60 -2.12
C ASP A 229 -21.48 -12.75 -3.34
N ALA A 230 -20.54 -13.29 -4.11
CA ALA A 230 -20.14 -12.72 -5.39
C ALA A 230 -21.30 -12.70 -6.39
N GLY A 231 -22.42 -13.30 -6.03
CA GLY A 231 -23.52 -13.47 -6.95
C GLY A 231 -23.21 -14.52 -8.03
N ARG A 232 -24.18 -14.69 -8.91
CA ARG A 232 -24.09 -15.61 -10.04
C ARG A 232 -23.48 -14.89 -11.24
N PHE A 233 -22.37 -15.36 -11.75
CA PHE A 233 -21.81 -14.90 -13.03
C PHE A 233 -22.80 -15.15 -14.17
N THR A 234 -23.02 -14.14 -15.00
CA THR A 234 -24.00 -14.18 -16.11
C THR A 234 -23.37 -14.10 -17.48
N GLY A 235 -22.11 -13.77 -17.59
CA GLY A 235 -21.36 -13.69 -18.84
C GLY A 235 -20.43 -12.50 -18.90
N PHE A 236 -19.59 -12.51 -19.92
CA PHE A 236 -18.73 -11.39 -20.28
C PHE A 236 -19.39 -10.46 -21.29
N THR A 237 -19.05 -9.18 -21.20
CA THR A 237 -19.19 -8.22 -22.28
C THR A 237 -17.79 -7.73 -22.62
N VAL A 238 -17.39 -7.88 -23.88
CA VAL A 238 -16.09 -7.39 -24.35
C VAL A 238 -16.30 -6.25 -25.34
N ARG A 239 -15.60 -5.13 -25.12
CA ARG A 239 -15.61 -3.99 -26.02
C ARG A 239 -14.21 -3.45 -26.24
N GLU A 240 -14.03 -2.78 -27.35
CA GLU A 240 -12.84 -2.02 -27.65
C GLU A 240 -13.06 -0.54 -27.29
N GLU A 241 -12.14 0.05 -26.59
CA GLU A 241 -12.21 1.44 -26.16
C GLU A 241 -10.87 2.13 -26.45
N GLY A 242 -10.84 2.89 -27.55
CA GLY A 242 -9.59 3.40 -28.09
C GLY A 242 -8.63 2.26 -28.46
N ASN A 243 -7.46 2.26 -27.83
CA ASN A 243 -6.47 1.19 -28.03
C ASN A 243 -6.57 0.07 -26.97
N ASN A 244 -7.54 0.12 -26.07
CA ASN A 244 -7.71 -0.85 -25.00
C ASN A 244 -8.77 -1.90 -25.35
N VAL A 245 -8.67 -3.06 -24.72
CA VAL A 245 -9.77 -4.03 -24.63
C VAL A 245 -10.35 -3.96 -23.22
N VAL A 246 -11.67 -3.79 -23.15
CA VAL A 246 -12.42 -3.74 -21.89
C VAL A 246 -13.26 -5.00 -21.76
N VAL A 247 -12.96 -5.78 -20.74
CA VAL A 247 -13.67 -6.99 -20.36
C VAL A 247 -14.54 -6.69 -19.14
N THR A 248 -15.84 -6.86 -19.25
CA THR A 248 -16.78 -6.73 -18.14
C THR A 248 -17.34 -8.09 -17.79
N ALA A 249 -17.04 -8.57 -16.59
CA ALA A 249 -17.70 -9.74 -16.00
C ALA A 249 -18.95 -9.27 -15.27
N ASN A 250 -20.12 -9.78 -15.66
CA ASN A 250 -21.42 -9.38 -15.12
C ASN A 250 -21.93 -10.42 -14.13
N TYR A 251 -22.53 -9.96 -13.03
CA TYR A 251 -23.05 -10.81 -11.97
C TYR A 251 -24.51 -10.41 -11.63
N LYS A 252 -25.25 -11.33 -11.03
CA LYS A 252 -26.63 -11.12 -10.53
C LYS A 252 -26.82 -11.87 -9.22
N LEU A 253 -27.83 -11.51 -8.44
CA LEU A 253 -28.28 -12.18 -7.23
C LEU A 253 -27.30 -12.13 -6.04
N GLY A 254 -26.25 -11.32 -6.10
CA GLY A 254 -25.30 -11.08 -5.02
C GLY A 254 -25.07 -9.60 -4.81
N CYS A 255 -24.13 -9.28 -3.96
CA CYS A 255 -23.72 -7.89 -3.73
C CYS A 255 -22.69 -7.38 -4.75
N PHE A 256 -22.21 -8.23 -5.63
CA PHE A 256 -21.23 -7.89 -6.66
C PHE A 256 -21.94 -7.80 -8.03
N ASP A 257 -21.95 -6.60 -8.59
CA ASP A 257 -22.69 -6.36 -9.84
C ASP A 257 -21.81 -6.62 -11.06
N GLN A 258 -20.59 -6.08 -11.05
CA GLN A 258 -19.65 -6.23 -12.17
C GLN A 258 -18.19 -6.01 -11.77
N ALA A 259 -17.29 -6.65 -12.51
CA ALA A 259 -15.87 -6.34 -12.56
C ALA A 259 -15.48 -5.93 -13.97
N VAL A 260 -14.92 -4.75 -14.13
CA VAL A 260 -14.50 -4.17 -15.41
C VAL A 260 -12.98 -4.13 -15.49
N TRP A 261 -12.42 -4.87 -16.42
CA TRP A 261 -10.99 -4.93 -16.69
C TRP A 261 -10.66 -4.10 -17.93
N THR A 262 -9.91 -3.03 -17.78
CA THR A 262 -9.38 -2.24 -18.88
C THR A 262 -7.95 -2.65 -19.15
N ILE A 263 -7.72 -3.35 -20.25
CA ILE A 263 -6.42 -3.91 -20.62
C ILE A 263 -5.80 -3.07 -21.73
N ALA A 264 -4.64 -2.49 -21.44
CA ALA A 264 -3.93 -1.60 -22.35
C ALA A 264 -2.93 -2.36 -23.25
N PRO A 265 -2.48 -1.72 -24.36
CA PRO A 265 -1.52 -2.33 -25.31
C PRO A 265 -0.21 -2.82 -24.69
N ASP A 266 0.24 -2.22 -23.62
CA ASP A 266 1.44 -2.62 -22.90
C ASP A 266 1.23 -3.82 -21.94
N GLY A 267 0.01 -4.30 -21.84
CA GLY A 267 -0.36 -5.37 -20.91
C GLY A 267 -0.51 -4.91 -19.47
N THR A 268 -0.65 -3.62 -19.21
CA THR A 268 -1.19 -3.15 -17.93
C THR A 268 -2.70 -3.37 -17.91
N ALA A 269 -3.25 -3.66 -16.75
CA ALA A 269 -4.67 -3.85 -16.57
C ALA A 269 -5.13 -3.06 -15.34
N ALA A 270 -6.13 -2.20 -15.54
CA ALA A 270 -6.90 -1.57 -14.46
C ALA A 270 -8.15 -2.40 -14.21
N ILE A 271 -8.61 -2.43 -12.97
CA ILE A 271 -9.84 -3.08 -12.60
C ILE A 271 -10.73 -2.15 -11.78
N ASP A 272 -11.99 -2.08 -12.17
CA ASP A 272 -13.05 -1.38 -11.46
C ASP A 272 -14.12 -2.40 -11.05
N PHE A 273 -14.62 -2.29 -9.82
CA PHE A 273 -15.74 -3.13 -9.39
C PHE A 273 -16.92 -2.30 -8.95
N THR A 274 -18.11 -2.80 -9.30
CA THR A 274 -19.36 -2.26 -8.77
C THR A 274 -19.98 -3.30 -7.85
N TYR A 275 -20.23 -2.91 -6.62
CA TYR A 275 -20.92 -3.74 -5.66
C TYR A 275 -22.04 -2.96 -4.97
N ASN A 276 -23.06 -3.68 -4.54
CA ASN A 276 -24.21 -3.15 -3.82
C ASN A 276 -24.41 -3.98 -2.56
N PHE A 277 -23.99 -3.45 -1.42
CA PHE A 277 -24.07 -4.13 -0.14
C PHE A 277 -24.87 -3.27 0.85
N SER A 278 -25.80 -3.90 1.55
CA SER A 278 -26.55 -3.30 2.64
C SER A 278 -26.42 -4.16 3.89
N GLY A 279 -25.94 -3.56 4.98
CA GLY A 279 -25.76 -4.26 6.25
C GLY A 279 -24.68 -3.64 7.11
N VAL A 280 -24.56 -4.15 8.34
CA VAL A 280 -23.52 -3.75 9.29
C VAL A 280 -22.46 -4.86 9.31
N VAL A 281 -21.23 -4.49 9.00
CA VAL A 281 -20.07 -5.39 8.99
C VAL A 281 -18.87 -4.72 9.64
N ASP A 282 -17.96 -5.52 10.18
CA ASP A 282 -16.73 -5.02 10.80
C ASP A 282 -15.61 -4.86 9.77
N LEU A 283 -15.65 -5.64 8.70
CA LEU A 283 -14.71 -5.62 7.60
C LEU A 283 -15.44 -5.76 6.27
N MET A 284 -15.08 -4.94 5.30
CA MET A 284 -15.52 -5.05 3.92
C MET A 284 -14.35 -4.78 2.98
N GLY A 285 -14.27 -5.53 1.88
CA GLY A 285 -13.21 -5.35 0.91
C GLY A 285 -13.36 -6.23 -0.32
N VAL A 286 -12.35 -6.14 -1.17
CA VAL A 286 -12.18 -7.02 -2.34
C VAL A 286 -10.87 -7.76 -2.18
N MET A 287 -10.90 -9.06 -2.38
CA MET A 287 -9.76 -9.96 -2.21
C MET A 287 -9.38 -10.60 -3.55
#